data_7409e18c6d287929dd38f56956790911
#
_entry.id   7409e18c6d287929dd38f56956790911
#
_cell.length_a   1.000
_cell.length_b   1.000
_cell.length_c   1.000
_cell.angle_alpha   90.00
_cell.angle_beta   90.00
_cell.angle_gamma   90.00
#
_symmetry.space_group_name_H-M   'P 1'
#
loop_
_entity.id
_entity.type
_entity.pdbx_description
1 polymer ?
#
loop_
_entity_poly.entity_id
_entity_poly.type
_entity_poly.pdbx_seq_one_letter_code
_entity_poly.pdbx_strand_id
1 'polypeptide(L)'
;MSSKPPHPEYVMMEDEVQEYWGKRWGATSDIGTLRTVLMHRPSDELNAVDDSTKWLWIGKPNISKAQQEHDAMVRALKDEGMEVLYLDRAVGDRAKMYFMRDQACVTRGGVILSRMALDIRRGEERFVASRLGELGVPILRTVHGTGTLEGGNFMFLDSDTVLIGVGVRTNREGFRQAWEVLTTQGVKSVIAVPQSAYLRTFPSGYVHLDVAFNVVDTDLVVVYPEGVPYELIELVRERRMTMIEVPRDEALRMSTNFLVLKPSKIATASGNPETRKALEKENVEVVEVEVDELMKGGGSIRCMTMPLMRDDKQEGS
;
A
#
# COMPACT_ATOMS: atom_id res chain seq x y z
N MET A 1 1.32 -36.19 -20.56
CA MET A 1 2.58 -35.45 -20.46
C MET A 1 2.86 -34.86 -21.84
N SER A 2 2.68 -33.57 -22.02
CA SER A 2 3.00 -32.86 -23.25
C SER A 2 4.51 -32.79 -23.35
N SER A 3 5.10 -33.44 -24.39
CA SER A 3 6.52 -33.32 -24.69
C SER A 3 6.78 -31.96 -25.36
N LYS A 4 6.83 -30.90 -24.56
CA LYS A 4 7.41 -29.64 -25.07
C LYS A 4 8.87 -29.90 -25.45
N PRO A 5 9.33 -29.44 -26.64
CA PRO A 5 10.72 -29.58 -26.99
C PRO A 5 11.61 -28.83 -25.98
N PRO A 6 12.87 -29.27 -25.76
CA PRO A 6 13.78 -28.70 -24.80
C PRO A 6 14.41 -27.35 -25.24
N HIS A 7 13.68 -26.52 -25.97
CA HIS A 7 14.12 -25.19 -26.35
C HIS A 7 13.53 -24.15 -25.44
N PRO A 8 14.30 -23.17 -24.92
CA PRO A 8 13.78 -22.10 -24.12
C PRO A 8 12.79 -21.28 -24.94
N GLU A 9 11.52 -21.32 -24.56
CA GLU A 9 10.54 -20.34 -25.02
C GLU A 9 10.71 -19.08 -24.17
N TYR A 10 10.88 -17.94 -24.83
CA TYR A 10 10.97 -16.64 -24.12
C TYR A 10 9.55 -16.18 -23.78
N VAL A 11 9.05 -16.59 -22.62
CA VAL A 11 7.75 -16.20 -22.08
C VAL A 11 7.96 -15.18 -20.99
N MET A 12 7.01 -14.28 -20.82
CA MET A 12 7.05 -13.34 -19.69
C MET A 12 6.86 -14.11 -18.38
N MET A 13 7.68 -13.81 -17.38
CA MET A 13 7.62 -14.46 -16.07
C MET A 13 6.21 -14.40 -15.47
N GLU A 14 5.50 -13.31 -15.66
CA GLU A 14 4.16 -13.06 -15.17
C GLU A 14 3.12 -14.08 -15.66
N ASP A 15 3.33 -14.62 -16.86
CA ASP A 15 2.45 -15.62 -17.47
C ASP A 15 2.69 -17.02 -16.86
N GLU A 16 3.86 -17.23 -16.28
CA GLU A 16 4.30 -18.50 -15.68
C GLU A 16 4.18 -18.54 -14.14
N VAL A 17 3.92 -17.41 -13.48
CA VAL A 17 3.95 -17.28 -12.01
C VAL A 17 3.06 -18.32 -11.34
N GLN A 18 1.87 -18.57 -11.86
CA GLN A 18 0.97 -19.55 -11.26
C GLN A 18 1.51 -20.99 -11.36
N GLU A 19 2.14 -21.33 -12.48
CA GLU A 19 2.67 -22.69 -12.73
C GLU A 19 3.90 -23.00 -11.88
N TYR A 20 4.84 -22.05 -11.76
CA TYR A 20 6.13 -22.30 -11.14
C TYR A 20 6.27 -21.73 -9.73
N TRP A 21 5.40 -20.77 -9.33
CA TRP A 21 5.43 -20.11 -8.02
C TRP A 21 4.19 -20.41 -7.16
N GLY A 22 3.31 -21.31 -7.65
CA GLY A 22 2.20 -21.91 -6.90
C GLY A 22 0.92 -21.08 -6.81
N LYS A 23 0.98 -19.75 -6.93
CA LYS A 23 -0.17 -18.85 -6.96
C LYS A 23 0.04 -17.75 -8.00
N ARG A 24 -1.04 -17.10 -8.42
CA ARG A 24 -0.98 -15.92 -9.30
C ARG A 24 -0.64 -14.67 -8.50
N TRP A 25 0.60 -14.63 -7.98
CA TRP A 25 1.07 -13.50 -7.21
C TRP A 25 1.13 -12.20 -8.01
N GLY A 26 0.80 -11.09 -7.33
CA GLY A 26 0.91 -9.77 -7.89
C GLY A 26 -0.43 -9.04 -8.02
N ALA A 27 -0.33 -7.81 -8.51
CA ALA A 27 -1.44 -6.92 -8.79
C ALA A 27 -1.12 -6.02 -9.99
N THR A 28 -2.13 -5.70 -10.79
CA THR A 28 -2.08 -4.75 -11.92
C THR A 28 -2.96 -3.53 -11.67
N SER A 29 -3.59 -3.46 -10.51
CA SER A 29 -4.43 -2.34 -10.10
C SER A 29 -4.53 -2.24 -8.57
N ASP A 30 -4.91 -1.07 -8.06
CA ASP A 30 -5.28 -0.88 -6.65
C ASP A 30 -6.77 -1.20 -6.38
N ILE A 31 -7.59 -1.40 -7.41
CA ILE A 31 -9.05 -1.58 -7.32
C ILE A 31 -9.55 -2.98 -7.67
N GLY A 32 -8.75 -3.82 -8.32
CA GLY A 32 -9.11 -5.24 -8.58
C GLY A 32 -9.49 -5.97 -7.29
N THR A 33 -10.37 -6.98 -7.38
CA THR A 33 -10.81 -7.72 -6.19
C THR A 33 -9.62 -8.27 -5.42
N LEU A 34 -9.49 -7.84 -4.17
CA LEU A 34 -8.41 -8.25 -3.27
C LEU A 34 -8.62 -9.70 -2.83
N ARG A 35 -7.59 -10.54 -2.99
CA ARG A 35 -7.63 -11.96 -2.64
C ARG A 35 -6.77 -12.30 -1.44
N THR A 36 -5.56 -11.77 -1.42
CA THR A 36 -4.58 -12.13 -0.38
C THR A 36 -3.83 -10.88 0.09
N VAL A 37 -3.75 -10.72 1.40
CA VAL A 37 -2.96 -9.67 2.06
C VAL A 37 -1.93 -10.27 3.01
N LEU A 38 -0.75 -9.66 3.07
CA LEU A 38 0.24 -9.92 4.12
C LEU A 38 0.13 -8.84 5.19
N MET A 39 0.04 -9.25 6.44
CA MET A 39 -0.08 -8.39 7.61
C MET A 39 0.90 -8.79 8.70
N HIS A 40 1.15 -7.90 9.64
CA HIS A 40 1.90 -8.17 10.87
C HIS A 40 1.08 -7.72 12.08
N ARG A 41 0.82 -8.66 12.98
CA ARG A 41 0.11 -8.35 14.23
C ARG A 41 1.08 -7.69 15.19
N PRO A 42 0.82 -6.46 15.65
CA PRO A 42 1.72 -5.78 16.58
C PRO A 42 1.89 -6.56 17.89
N SER A 43 3.11 -6.55 18.41
CA SER A 43 3.46 -7.29 19.63
C SER A 43 4.51 -6.53 20.47
N ASP A 44 5.45 -7.24 21.05
CA ASP A 44 6.45 -6.67 21.99
C ASP A 44 7.38 -5.63 21.36
N GLU A 45 7.50 -5.58 20.03
CA GLU A 45 8.25 -4.53 19.33
C GLU A 45 7.73 -3.12 19.64
N LEU A 46 6.44 -2.98 20.01
CA LEU A 46 5.88 -1.70 20.42
C LEU A 46 6.47 -1.16 21.74
N ASN A 47 7.09 -2.02 22.57
CA ASN A 47 7.80 -1.59 23.76
C ASN A 47 9.06 -0.76 23.45
N ALA A 48 9.57 -0.84 22.22
CA ALA A 48 10.69 -0.01 21.76
C ALA A 48 10.34 1.49 21.68
N VAL A 49 9.05 1.83 21.67
CA VAL A 49 8.58 3.23 21.64
C VAL A 49 8.72 3.86 23.03
N ASP A 50 9.95 4.22 23.38
CA ASP A 50 10.35 4.90 24.63
C ASP A 50 10.05 6.41 24.57
N ASP A 51 10.27 7.02 23.41
CA ASP A 51 10.01 8.43 23.08
C ASP A 51 9.16 8.51 21.80
N SER A 52 7.90 8.94 21.95
CA SER A 52 6.97 9.04 20.84
C SER A 52 7.45 9.98 19.72
N THR A 53 8.16 11.07 20.08
CA THR A 53 8.70 12.02 19.09
C THR A 53 9.79 11.38 18.24
N LYS A 54 10.74 10.68 18.88
CA LYS A 54 11.81 9.96 18.21
C LYS A 54 11.27 8.91 17.23
N TRP A 55 10.23 8.19 17.66
CA TRP A 55 9.61 7.13 16.88
C TRP A 55 8.51 7.63 15.94
N LEU A 56 8.23 8.93 15.91
CA LEU A 56 7.16 9.54 15.12
C LEU A 56 5.79 8.89 15.43
N TRP A 57 5.47 8.78 16.72
CA TRP A 57 4.19 8.30 17.23
C TRP A 57 3.40 9.44 17.86
N ILE A 58 2.06 9.34 17.83
CA ILE A 58 1.15 10.24 18.54
C ILE A 58 0.89 9.67 19.95
N GLY A 59 1.91 9.65 20.79
CA GLY A 59 1.84 9.12 22.13
C GLY A 59 2.29 7.65 22.26
N LYS A 60 2.33 7.14 23.49
CA LYS A 60 2.79 5.78 23.77
C LYS A 60 1.73 4.75 23.35
N PRO A 61 2.11 3.68 22.64
CA PRO A 61 1.17 2.64 22.24
C PRO A 61 0.70 1.78 23.42
N ASN A 62 -0.57 1.39 23.39
CA ASN A 62 -1.11 0.32 24.23
C ASN A 62 -1.16 -0.98 23.41
N ILE A 63 -0.27 -1.91 23.72
CA ILE A 63 -0.12 -3.15 22.95
C ILE A 63 -1.41 -3.97 22.92
N SER A 64 -2.08 -4.14 24.06
CA SER A 64 -3.30 -4.94 24.13
C SER A 64 -4.43 -4.33 23.29
N LYS A 65 -4.59 -3.00 23.32
CA LYS A 65 -5.59 -2.31 22.49
C LYS A 65 -5.21 -2.40 21.00
N ALA A 66 -3.94 -2.17 20.65
CA ALA A 66 -3.46 -2.30 19.27
C ALA A 66 -3.70 -3.71 18.71
N GLN A 67 -3.50 -4.75 19.52
CA GLN A 67 -3.79 -6.13 19.14
C GLN A 67 -5.28 -6.38 18.94
N GLN A 68 -6.14 -5.86 19.82
CA GLN A 68 -7.60 -6.02 19.68
C GLN A 68 -8.11 -5.34 18.40
N GLU A 69 -7.64 -4.13 18.10
CA GLU A 69 -7.99 -3.39 16.89
C GLU A 69 -7.49 -4.12 15.63
N HIS A 70 -6.24 -4.61 15.65
CA HIS A 70 -5.70 -5.41 14.56
C HIS A 70 -6.51 -6.68 14.32
N ASP A 71 -6.86 -7.40 15.38
CA ASP A 71 -7.66 -8.63 15.27
C ASP A 71 -9.07 -8.34 14.75
N ALA A 72 -9.67 -7.19 15.11
CA ALA A 72 -10.95 -6.74 14.56
C ALA A 72 -10.84 -6.40 13.07
N MET A 73 -9.78 -5.70 12.66
CA MET A 73 -9.51 -5.41 11.24
C MET A 73 -9.34 -6.72 10.43
N VAL A 74 -8.59 -7.68 10.95
CA VAL A 74 -8.41 -8.97 10.29
C VAL A 74 -9.73 -9.74 10.15
N ARG A 75 -10.59 -9.71 11.17
CA ARG A 75 -11.94 -10.32 11.06
C ARG A 75 -12.73 -9.67 9.94
N ALA A 76 -12.80 -8.34 9.91
CA ALA A 76 -13.51 -7.62 8.85
C ALA A 76 -13.00 -7.98 7.44
N LEU A 77 -11.68 -8.09 7.25
CA LEU A 77 -11.12 -8.51 5.96
C LEU A 77 -11.47 -9.97 5.61
N LYS A 78 -11.44 -10.88 6.58
CA LYS A 78 -11.82 -12.29 6.37
C LYS A 78 -13.29 -12.47 6.08
N ASP A 79 -14.16 -11.70 6.73
CA ASP A 79 -15.60 -11.70 6.49
C ASP A 79 -15.93 -11.25 5.06
N GLU A 80 -15.06 -10.43 4.46
CA GLU A 80 -15.10 -10.03 3.05
C GLU A 80 -14.42 -11.04 2.09
N GLY A 81 -14.03 -12.21 2.59
CA GLY A 81 -13.51 -13.33 1.80
C GLY A 81 -12.01 -13.26 1.50
N MET A 82 -11.24 -12.41 2.19
CA MET A 82 -9.81 -12.29 1.95
C MET A 82 -8.99 -13.31 2.71
N GLU A 83 -7.96 -13.85 2.05
CA GLU A 83 -6.91 -14.61 2.71
C GLU A 83 -5.95 -13.64 3.40
N VAL A 84 -5.81 -13.76 4.72
CA VAL A 84 -4.85 -12.98 5.51
C VAL A 84 -3.68 -13.85 5.88
N LEU A 85 -2.52 -13.55 5.33
CA LEU A 85 -1.24 -14.14 5.66
C LEU A 85 -0.50 -13.26 6.67
N TYR A 86 0.36 -13.87 7.48
CA TYR A 86 1.09 -13.12 8.51
C TYR A 86 2.59 -13.19 8.30
N LEU A 87 3.24 -12.05 8.61
CA LEU A 87 4.63 -12.03 8.99
C LEU A 87 4.72 -12.54 10.45
N ASP A 88 4.73 -13.86 10.60
CA ASP A 88 4.70 -14.53 11.90
C ASP A 88 6.12 -14.79 12.42
N ARG A 89 6.76 -13.73 12.90
CA ARG A 89 8.08 -13.79 13.51
C ARG A 89 8.38 -12.57 14.37
N ALA A 90 9.30 -12.72 15.31
CA ALA A 90 9.83 -11.60 16.07
C ALA A 90 10.61 -10.64 15.16
N VAL A 91 10.35 -9.35 15.29
CA VAL A 91 10.92 -8.29 14.45
C VAL A 91 11.88 -7.36 15.25
N GLY A 92 12.19 -7.72 16.49
CA GLY A 92 13.06 -6.95 17.38
C GLY A 92 12.42 -5.62 17.79
N ASP A 93 13.11 -4.52 17.53
CA ASP A 93 12.70 -3.16 17.88
C ASP A 93 11.97 -2.42 16.73
N ARG A 94 11.43 -3.14 15.76
CA ARG A 94 10.78 -2.54 14.57
C ARG A 94 9.33 -2.17 14.86
N ALA A 95 9.11 -1.17 15.72
CA ALA A 95 7.79 -0.76 16.22
C ALA A 95 6.79 -0.31 15.14
N LYS A 96 7.25 -0.04 13.91
CA LYS A 96 6.38 0.30 12.77
C LYS A 96 6.19 -0.86 11.78
N MET A 97 6.62 -2.08 12.14
CA MET A 97 6.57 -3.24 11.26
C MET A 97 5.15 -3.58 10.78
N TYR A 98 4.13 -3.30 11.59
CA TYR A 98 2.73 -3.56 11.22
C TYR A 98 2.22 -2.67 10.06
N PHE A 99 2.96 -1.61 9.68
CA PHE A 99 2.69 -0.87 8.43
C PHE A 99 3.31 -1.61 7.24
N MET A 100 2.72 -2.74 6.90
CA MET A 100 3.22 -3.69 5.91
C MET A 100 3.28 -3.14 4.48
N ARG A 101 2.47 -2.13 4.18
CA ARG A 101 2.42 -1.49 2.84
C ARG A 101 3.78 -1.00 2.37
N ASP A 102 4.56 -0.45 3.29
CA ASP A 102 5.75 0.31 2.94
C ASP A 102 6.94 -0.55 2.54
N GLN A 103 6.99 -1.83 2.98
CA GLN A 103 8.14 -2.70 2.78
C GLN A 103 8.23 -3.31 1.38
N ALA A 104 7.16 -3.28 0.58
CA ALA A 104 7.21 -3.71 -0.82
C ALA A 104 6.12 -3.06 -1.68
N CYS A 105 6.44 -2.83 -2.95
CA CYS A 105 5.47 -2.45 -3.97
C CYS A 105 5.06 -3.70 -4.74
N VAL A 106 3.79 -4.06 -4.67
CA VAL A 106 3.25 -5.23 -5.39
C VAL A 106 2.95 -4.85 -6.83
N THR A 107 3.45 -5.63 -7.77
CA THR A 107 3.32 -5.41 -9.21
C THR A 107 2.85 -6.69 -9.89
N ARG A 108 2.74 -6.69 -11.21
CA ARG A 108 2.44 -7.89 -11.98
C ARG A 108 3.52 -8.96 -11.73
N GLY A 109 3.09 -10.16 -11.35
CA GLY A 109 3.97 -11.33 -11.19
C GLY A 109 4.90 -11.30 -9.98
N GLY A 110 4.78 -10.34 -9.06
CA GLY A 110 5.61 -10.28 -7.86
C GLY A 110 5.73 -8.91 -7.22
N VAL A 111 6.86 -8.67 -6.55
CA VAL A 111 7.06 -7.43 -5.79
C VAL A 111 8.41 -6.76 -6.08
N ILE A 112 8.44 -5.45 -5.94
CA ILE A 112 9.67 -4.68 -5.77
C ILE A 112 9.87 -4.51 -4.26
N LEU A 113 10.89 -5.14 -3.69
CA LEU A 113 11.21 -5.01 -2.28
C LEU A 113 11.77 -3.61 -2.01
N SER A 114 11.16 -2.92 -1.08
CA SER A 114 11.48 -1.55 -0.70
C SER A 114 12.84 -1.41 -0.02
N ARG A 115 13.30 -0.17 0.13
CA ARG A 115 14.36 0.22 1.06
C ARG A 115 13.88 1.43 1.84
N MET A 116 13.72 1.26 3.14
CA MET A 116 13.16 2.27 4.03
C MET A 116 14.07 3.50 4.15
N ALA A 117 13.49 4.69 4.08
CA ALA A 117 14.22 5.95 4.18
C ALA A 117 14.63 6.29 5.63
N LEU A 118 13.74 6.06 6.59
CA LEU A 118 13.96 6.39 8.00
C LEU A 118 14.81 5.36 8.73
N ASP A 119 15.76 5.83 9.54
CA ASP A 119 16.64 4.98 10.35
C ASP A 119 15.87 4.05 11.30
N ILE A 120 14.80 4.56 11.91
CA ILE A 120 13.93 3.76 12.81
C ILE A 120 13.19 2.63 12.09
N ARG A 121 13.16 2.64 10.75
CA ARG A 121 12.48 1.62 9.92
C ARG A 121 13.45 0.79 9.08
N ARG A 122 14.69 1.22 8.92
CA ARG A 122 15.67 0.50 8.09
C ARG A 122 15.85 -0.93 8.56
N GLY A 123 15.82 -1.86 7.60
CA GLY A 123 15.92 -3.30 7.84
C GLY A 123 14.58 -3.97 8.15
N GLU A 124 13.43 -3.26 8.15
CA GLU A 124 12.11 -3.89 8.17
C GLU A 124 11.94 -4.80 6.96
N GLU A 125 12.38 -4.35 5.79
CA GLU A 125 12.29 -5.05 4.51
C GLU A 125 12.93 -6.45 4.52
N ARG A 126 13.95 -6.70 5.35
CA ARG A 126 14.60 -8.03 5.43
C ARG A 126 13.66 -9.12 5.96
N PHE A 127 12.79 -8.77 6.90
CA PHE A 127 11.83 -9.72 7.47
C PHE A 127 10.76 -10.06 6.42
N VAL A 128 10.32 -9.05 5.66
CA VAL A 128 9.38 -9.23 4.57
C VAL A 128 9.99 -10.06 3.45
N ALA A 129 11.24 -9.79 3.04
CA ALA A 129 11.94 -10.56 2.02
C ALA A 129 11.98 -12.06 2.36
N SER A 130 12.33 -12.39 3.61
CA SER A 130 12.32 -13.78 4.07
C SER A 130 10.93 -14.41 3.99
N ARG A 131 9.88 -13.67 4.42
CA ARG A 131 8.52 -14.18 4.40
C ARG A 131 7.97 -14.35 2.99
N LEU A 132 8.25 -13.43 2.09
CA LEU A 132 7.89 -13.53 0.67
C LEU A 132 8.51 -14.77 0.02
N GLY A 133 9.81 -15.04 0.32
CA GLY A 133 10.48 -16.26 -0.15
C GLY A 133 9.82 -17.55 0.37
N GLU A 134 9.45 -17.59 1.67
CA GLU A 134 8.72 -18.73 2.25
C GLU A 134 7.34 -18.96 1.61
N LEU A 135 6.66 -17.88 1.21
CA LEU A 135 5.35 -17.92 0.57
C LEU A 135 5.44 -18.25 -0.93
N GLY A 136 6.63 -18.22 -1.52
CA GLY A 136 6.82 -18.37 -2.96
C GLY A 136 6.42 -17.12 -3.76
N VAL A 137 6.43 -15.93 -3.13
CA VAL A 137 6.17 -14.67 -3.84
C VAL A 137 7.44 -14.20 -4.53
N PRO A 138 7.44 -13.99 -5.86
CA PRO A 138 8.63 -13.53 -6.58
C PRO A 138 9.07 -12.13 -6.12
N ILE A 139 10.35 -11.97 -5.81
CA ILE A 139 10.98 -10.67 -5.60
C ILE A 139 11.67 -10.27 -6.90
N LEU A 140 11.05 -9.38 -7.66
CA LEU A 140 11.51 -8.97 -8.98
C LEU A 140 12.72 -8.03 -8.90
N ARG A 141 12.78 -7.25 -7.83
CA ARG A 141 13.89 -6.34 -7.54
C ARG A 141 13.95 -6.01 -6.05
N THR A 142 15.15 -5.82 -5.54
CA THR A 142 15.40 -5.17 -4.25
C THR A 142 15.97 -3.78 -4.50
N VAL A 143 15.37 -2.73 -3.93
CA VAL A 143 15.91 -1.37 -4.04
C VAL A 143 17.25 -1.29 -3.30
N HIS A 144 18.27 -0.76 -3.95
CA HIS A 144 19.64 -0.77 -3.45
C HIS A 144 20.37 0.57 -3.68
N GLY A 145 21.66 0.61 -3.29
CA GLY A 145 22.50 1.80 -3.46
C GLY A 145 21.98 2.97 -2.63
N THR A 146 21.84 4.13 -3.26
CA THR A 146 21.27 5.34 -2.63
C THR A 146 19.75 5.41 -2.75
N GLY A 147 19.10 4.46 -3.47
CA GLY A 147 17.66 4.44 -3.65
C GLY A 147 16.92 4.23 -2.33
N THR A 148 15.82 4.93 -2.16
CA THR A 148 14.77 4.65 -1.16
C THR A 148 13.43 4.58 -1.86
N LEU A 149 12.60 3.61 -1.46
CA LEU A 149 11.25 3.41 -1.98
C LEU A 149 10.40 2.89 -0.83
N GLU A 150 9.24 3.46 -0.62
CA GLU A 150 8.25 2.99 0.36
C GLU A 150 6.90 2.82 -0.35
N GLY A 151 6.23 1.68 -0.13
CA GLY A 151 5.05 1.28 -0.88
C GLY A 151 3.81 2.17 -0.68
N GLY A 152 3.77 3.00 0.38
CA GLY A 152 2.74 4.03 0.53
C GLY A 152 2.79 5.13 -0.54
N ASN A 153 3.93 5.24 -1.23
CA ASN A 153 4.10 6.12 -2.40
C ASN A 153 3.78 5.45 -3.73
N PHE A 154 3.49 4.17 -3.75
CA PHE A 154 3.24 3.40 -4.96
C PHE A 154 1.74 3.13 -5.13
N MET A 155 1.19 3.49 -6.29
CA MET A 155 -0.23 3.33 -6.57
C MET A 155 -0.51 3.16 -8.07
N PHE A 156 -1.30 2.16 -8.43
CA PHE A 156 -1.89 2.07 -9.76
C PHE A 156 -3.05 3.05 -9.89
N LEU A 157 -2.96 3.97 -10.85
CA LEU A 157 -4.11 4.78 -11.26
C LEU A 157 -5.05 3.95 -12.17
N ASP A 158 -4.44 3.16 -13.03
CA ASP A 158 -5.05 2.10 -13.85
C ASP A 158 -3.99 1.05 -14.21
N SER A 159 -4.34 0.01 -14.99
CA SER A 159 -3.41 -1.07 -15.36
C SER A 159 -2.19 -0.60 -16.17
N ASP A 160 -2.28 0.53 -16.84
CA ASP A 160 -1.25 1.09 -17.72
C ASP A 160 -0.49 2.26 -17.07
N THR A 161 -0.99 2.78 -15.94
CA THR A 161 -0.45 4.00 -15.30
C THR A 161 -0.19 3.77 -13.81
N VAL A 162 1.06 3.97 -13.41
CA VAL A 162 1.48 3.93 -12.00
C VAL A 162 1.93 5.31 -11.55
N LEU A 163 1.41 5.74 -10.41
CA LEU A 163 1.85 6.94 -9.69
C LEU A 163 2.88 6.55 -8.64
N ILE A 164 3.99 7.29 -8.57
CA ILE A 164 4.99 7.10 -7.51
C ILE A 164 5.29 8.46 -6.86
N GLY A 165 4.92 8.59 -5.60
CA GLY A 165 5.26 9.78 -4.80
C GLY A 165 6.77 9.90 -4.63
N VAL A 166 7.36 11.05 -5.00
CA VAL A 166 8.80 11.31 -4.88
C VAL A 166 9.05 12.44 -3.88
N GLY A 167 9.78 12.13 -2.82
CA GLY A 167 10.02 13.04 -1.71
C GLY A 167 10.97 12.46 -0.68
N VAL A 168 10.70 12.71 0.60
CA VAL A 168 11.58 12.30 1.70
C VAL A 168 11.60 10.80 1.97
N ARG A 169 10.59 10.05 1.50
CA ARG A 169 10.49 8.59 1.70
C ARG A 169 10.87 7.79 0.46
N THR A 170 10.59 8.32 -0.70
CA THR A 170 10.98 7.72 -1.99
C THR A 170 11.77 8.76 -2.76
N ASN A 171 13.03 8.51 -2.99
CA ASN A 171 13.88 9.42 -3.74
C ASN A 171 13.91 9.10 -5.25
N ARG A 172 14.54 9.96 -6.04
CA ARG A 172 14.61 9.81 -7.50
C ARG A 172 15.28 8.51 -7.93
N GLU A 173 16.24 8.00 -7.15
CA GLU A 173 16.92 6.74 -7.46
C GLU A 173 16.00 5.54 -7.19
N GLY A 174 15.24 5.56 -6.08
CA GLY A 174 14.21 4.54 -5.83
C GLY A 174 13.11 4.54 -6.89
N PHE A 175 12.65 5.73 -7.30
CA PHE A 175 11.73 5.88 -8.43
C PHE A 175 12.29 5.25 -9.71
N ARG A 176 13.54 5.56 -10.08
CA ARG A 176 14.19 5.02 -11.27
C ARG A 176 14.24 3.48 -11.27
N GLN A 177 14.58 2.90 -10.12
CA GLN A 177 14.64 1.45 -9.99
C GLN A 177 13.27 0.79 -10.10
N ALA A 178 12.20 1.41 -9.57
CA ALA A 178 10.83 0.94 -9.75
C ALA A 178 10.37 1.11 -11.21
N TRP A 179 10.67 2.24 -11.83
CA TRP A 179 10.36 2.55 -13.22
C TRP A 179 10.92 1.48 -14.18
N GLU A 180 12.16 1.03 -13.97
CA GLU A 180 12.78 -0.02 -14.78
C GLU A 180 12.00 -1.34 -14.73
N VAL A 181 11.52 -1.76 -13.57
CA VAL A 181 10.72 -2.97 -13.44
C VAL A 181 9.37 -2.80 -14.13
N LEU A 182 8.66 -1.71 -13.85
CA LEU A 182 7.32 -1.46 -14.38
C LEU A 182 7.30 -1.36 -15.90
N THR A 183 8.30 -0.72 -16.48
CA THR A 183 8.40 -0.61 -17.96
C THR A 183 8.66 -1.96 -18.63
N THR A 184 9.45 -2.85 -18.01
CA THR A 184 9.61 -4.22 -18.51
C THR A 184 8.34 -5.05 -18.42
N GLN A 185 7.44 -4.72 -17.50
CA GLN A 185 6.12 -5.34 -17.33
C GLN A 185 5.02 -4.74 -18.23
N GLY A 186 5.38 -3.81 -19.10
CA GLY A 186 4.48 -3.21 -20.09
C GLY A 186 3.63 -2.05 -19.54
N VAL A 187 3.92 -1.53 -18.34
CA VAL A 187 3.29 -0.30 -17.83
C VAL A 187 3.65 0.86 -18.76
N LYS A 188 2.64 1.54 -19.32
CA LYS A 188 2.83 2.57 -20.35
C LYS A 188 3.28 3.91 -19.77
N SER A 189 2.83 4.21 -18.55
CA SER A 189 3.11 5.49 -17.90
C SER A 189 3.47 5.29 -16.42
N VAL A 190 4.66 5.73 -16.03
CA VAL A 190 5.07 5.79 -14.62
C VAL A 190 5.34 7.23 -14.27
N ILE A 191 4.48 7.81 -13.44
CA ILE A 191 4.44 9.24 -13.16
C ILE A 191 5.03 9.52 -11.77
N ALA A 192 6.07 10.36 -11.73
CA ALA A 192 6.60 10.88 -10.48
C ALA A 192 5.68 11.98 -9.94
N VAL A 193 5.11 11.78 -8.74
CA VAL A 193 4.27 12.76 -8.05
C VAL A 193 5.11 13.43 -6.95
N PRO A 194 5.50 14.71 -7.10
CA PRO A 194 6.28 15.41 -6.10
C PRO A 194 5.56 15.48 -4.75
N GLN A 195 6.24 15.08 -3.66
CA GLN A 195 5.74 15.20 -2.30
C GLN A 195 6.38 16.41 -1.62
N SER A 196 5.56 17.34 -1.11
CA SER A 196 6.02 18.58 -0.49
C SER A 196 6.40 18.45 0.99
N ALA A 197 6.12 17.31 1.60
CA ALA A 197 6.34 17.10 3.03
C ALA A 197 7.82 17.08 3.41
N TYR A 198 8.16 17.83 4.45
CA TYR A 198 9.46 17.79 5.09
C TYR A 198 9.39 17.02 6.42
N LEU A 199 10.41 16.20 6.72
CA LEU A 199 10.44 15.24 7.82
C LEU A 199 10.05 15.74 9.21
N ARG A 200 10.15 17.03 9.47
CA ARG A 200 9.91 17.61 10.80
C ARG A 200 8.48 18.11 11.01
N THR A 201 7.60 17.92 10.04
CA THR A 201 6.22 18.43 10.08
C THR A 201 5.18 17.39 10.47
N PHE A 202 5.60 16.22 11.01
CA PHE A 202 4.66 15.26 11.56
C PHE A 202 3.94 15.84 12.80
N PRO A 203 2.58 15.70 12.94
CA PRO A 203 1.70 14.90 12.07
C PRO A 203 1.20 15.58 10.79
N SER A 204 1.61 16.78 10.47
CA SER A 204 1.06 17.60 9.39
C SER A 204 1.70 17.39 8.00
N GLY A 205 2.64 16.46 7.85
CA GLY A 205 3.32 16.23 6.58
C GLY A 205 2.82 14.97 5.86
N TYR A 206 2.31 15.14 4.64
CA TYR A 206 1.92 14.04 3.76
C TYR A 206 3.17 13.45 3.11
N VAL A 207 3.78 12.47 3.81
CA VAL A 207 5.06 11.86 3.41
C VAL A 207 4.90 10.72 2.42
N HIS A 208 3.68 10.18 2.30
CA HIS A 208 3.28 9.18 1.32
C HIS A 208 2.09 9.68 0.51
N LEU A 209 2.01 9.22 -0.74
CA LEU A 209 0.92 9.57 -1.65
C LEU A 209 -0.45 9.11 -1.09
N ASP A 210 -0.51 7.91 -0.53
CA ASP A 210 -1.73 7.27 -0.06
C ASP A 210 -2.35 7.90 1.21
N VAL A 211 -1.69 8.88 1.82
CA VAL A 211 -2.28 9.66 2.92
C VAL A 211 -2.98 10.94 2.46
N ALA A 212 -2.88 11.27 1.17
CA ALA A 212 -3.54 12.44 0.58
C ALA A 212 -4.32 12.13 -0.70
N PHE A 213 -4.13 10.94 -1.28
CA PHE A 213 -4.77 10.51 -2.53
C PHE A 213 -4.99 9.01 -2.53
N ASN A 214 -6.13 8.55 -3.03
CA ASN A 214 -6.38 7.13 -3.25
C ASN A 214 -7.41 6.91 -4.37
N VAL A 215 -7.30 5.76 -5.06
CA VAL A 215 -8.22 5.34 -6.10
C VAL A 215 -9.30 4.46 -5.48
N VAL A 216 -10.55 4.65 -5.84
CA VAL A 216 -11.72 3.87 -5.36
C VAL A 216 -12.24 2.95 -6.44
N ASP A 217 -12.35 3.51 -7.65
CA ASP A 217 -12.82 2.80 -8.85
C ASP A 217 -12.13 3.38 -10.10
N THR A 218 -12.48 2.90 -11.28
CA THR A 218 -11.88 3.33 -12.55
C THR A 218 -12.02 4.81 -12.84
N ASP A 219 -13.08 5.42 -12.34
CA ASP A 219 -13.49 6.80 -12.60
C ASP A 219 -13.71 7.60 -11.30
N LEU A 220 -13.28 7.04 -10.15
CA LEU A 220 -13.48 7.66 -8.84
C LEU A 220 -12.21 7.65 -7.99
N VAL A 221 -11.82 8.82 -7.49
CA VAL A 221 -10.72 9.00 -6.55
C VAL A 221 -11.15 9.80 -5.33
N VAL A 222 -10.44 9.61 -4.23
CA VAL A 222 -10.54 10.43 -3.01
C VAL A 222 -9.25 11.22 -2.85
N VAL A 223 -9.35 12.51 -2.61
CA VAL A 223 -8.19 13.40 -2.54
C VAL A 223 -8.33 14.44 -1.43
N TYR A 224 -7.22 14.72 -0.77
CA TYR A 224 -7.04 15.95 -0.02
C TYR A 224 -6.23 16.93 -0.87
N PRO A 225 -6.85 17.97 -1.46
CA PRO A 225 -6.20 18.80 -2.48
C PRO A 225 -4.96 19.55 -1.98
N GLU A 226 -4.92 19.96 -0.70
CA GLU A 226 -3.75 20.62 -0.11
C GLU A 226 -2.57 19.66 0.13
N GLY A 227 -2.80 18.35 0.05
CA GLY A 227 -1.79 17.30 0.29
C GLY A 227 -1.12 16.77 -0.97
N VAL A 228 -1.55 17.22 -2.16
CA VAL A 228 -1.06 16.74 -3.45
C VAL A 228 -0.63 17.91 -4.36
N PRO A 229 0.28 17.69 -5.31
CA PRO A 229 0.62 18.71 -6.30
C PRO A 229 -0.54 18.92 -7.30
N TYR A 230 -0.62 20.14 -7.84
CA TYR A 230 -1.68 20.51 -8.79
C TYR A 230 -1.69 19.64 -10.06
N GLU A 231 -0.53 19.20 -10.51
CA GLU A 231 -0.36 18.33 -11.67
C GLU A 231 -1.10 16.99 -11.51
N LEU A 232 -1.23 16.48 -10.28
CA LEU A 232 -2.04 15.27 -10.01
C LEU A 232 -3.53 15.58 -10.16
N ILE A 233 -3.98 16.75 -9.69
CA ILE A 233 -5.36 17.19 -9.87
C ILE A 233 -5.70 17.38 -11.36
N GLU A 234 -4.78 17.96 -12.14
CA GLU A 234 -4.94 18.10 -13.59
C GLU A 234 -5.03 16.73 -14.26
N LEU A 235 -4.14 15.80 -13.94
CA LEU A 235 -4.16 14.43 -14.47
C LEU A 235 -5.50 13.74 -14.25
N VAL A 236 -6.06 13.85 -13.04
CA VAL A 236 -7.37 13.27 -12.68
C VAL A 236 -8.49 13.90 -13.50
N ARG A 237 -8.46 15.23 -13.68
CA ARG A 237 -9.43 15.96 -14.50
C ARG A 237 -9.35 15.61 -16.00
N GLU A 238 -8.14 15.51 -16.55
CA GLU A 238 -7.90 15.08 -17.93
C GLU A 238 -8.44 13.68 -18.19
N ARG A 239 -8.35 12.80 -17.19
CA ARG A 239 -8.91 11.45 -17.21
C ARG A 239 -10.42 11.41 -16.95
N ARG A 240 -11.04 12.55 -16.67
CA ARG A 240 -12.48 12.71 -16.39
C ARG A 240 -12.94 11.84 -15.20
N MET A 241 -12.06 11.63 -14.24
CA MET A 241 -12.40 10.91 -13.01
C MET A 241 -13.15 11.85 -12.05
N THR A 242 -14.14 11.32 -11.36
CA THR A 242 -14.80 11.99 -10.23
C THR A 242 -13.83 12.10 -9.05
N MET A 243 -13.78 13.27 -8.42
CA MET A 243 -12.97 13.52 -7.24
C MET A 243 -13.85 13.76 -6.02
N ILE A 244 -13.69 12.97 -5.00
CA ILE A 244 -14.20 13.27 -3.66
C ILE A 244 -13.10 14.01 -2.91
N GLU A 245 -13.32 15.30 -2.66
CA GLU A 245 -12.43 16.12 -1.84
C GLU A 245 -12.77 15.93 -0.37
N VAL A 246 -11.78 15.54 0.44
CA VAL A 246 -11.98 15.30 1.87
C VAL A 246 -11.71 16.57 2.68
N PRO A 247 -12.46 16.84 3.76
CA PRO A 247 -12.20 17.96 4.64
C PRO A 247 -10.90 17.76 5.42
N ARG A 248 -10.26 18.86 5.80
CA ARG A 248 -8.94 18.87 6.45
C ARG A 248 -8.87 18.04 7.73
N ASP A 249 -9.86 18.13 8.58
CA ASP A 249 -9.91 17.40 9.85
C ASP A 249 -9.99 15.90 9.63
N GLU A 250 -10.74 15.42 8.63
CA GLU A 250 -10.79 14.02 8.26
C GLU A 250 -9.54 13.58 7.47
N ALA A 251 -8.93 14.45 6.66
CA ALA A 251 -7.64 14.19 6.06
C ALA A 251 -6.54 13.96 7.11
N LEU A 252 -6.54 14.73 8.20
CA LEU A 252 -5.66 14.53 9.35
C LEU A 252 -5.96 13.23 10.11
N ARG A 253 -7.17 12.70 10.03
CA ARG A 253 -7.56 11.36 10.49
C ARG A 253 -7.38 10.28 9.42
N MET A 254 -6.63 10.58 8.35
CA MET A 254 -6.27 9.64 7.27
C MET A 254 -7.46 9.04 6.53
N SER A 255 -8.51 9.83 6.28
CA SER A 255 -9.70 9.39 5.54
C SER A 255 -9.40 8.90 4.12
N THR A 256 -8.30 9.34 3.50
CA THR A 256 -7.82 8.85 2.19
C THR A 256 -7.11 7.50 2.27
N ASN A 257 -6.64 7.08 3.46
CA ASN A 257 -5.81 5.87 3.63
C ASN A 257 -6.66 4.61 3.88
N PHE A 258 -7.63 4.37 3.00
CA PHE A 258 -8.48 3.18 2.99
C PHE A 258 -7.91 2.07 2.09
N LEU A 259 -8.36 0.84 2.29
CA LEU A 259 -8.04 -0.31 1.46
C LEU A 259 -9.22 -0.63 0.55
N VAL A 260 -9.02 -0.63 -0.76
CA VAL A 260 -10.04 -1.11 -1.71
C VAL A 260 -10.10 -2.63 -1.65
N LEU A 261 -11.29 -3.17 -1.40
CA LEU A 261 -11.57 -4.60 -1.31
C LEU A 261 -11.95 -5.18 -2.67
N LYS A 262 -12.73 -4.43 -3.42
CA LYS A 262 -13.13 -4.64 -4.82
C LYS A 262 -13.61 -3.31 -5.38
N PRO A 263 -13.87 -3.19 -6.69
CA PRO A 263 -14.45 -1.96 -7.25
C PRO A 263 -15.67 -1.49 -6.44
N SER A 264 -15.71 -0.21 -6.14
CA SER A 264 -16.75 0.44 -5.34
C SER A 264 -16.99 -0.15 -3.94
N LYS A 265 -15.98 -0.84 -3.33
CA LYS A 265 -16.04 -1.29 -1.93
C LYS A 265 -14.70 -1.11 -1.23
N ILE A 266 -14.71 -0.45 -0.08
CA ILE A 266 -13.50 -0.13 0.69
C ILE A 266 -13.62 -0.55 2.16
N ALA A 267 -12.45 -0.76 2.81
CA ALA A 267 -12.32 -0.79 4.27
C ALA A 267 -11.57 0.46 4.72
N THR A 268 -12.13 1.20 5.67
CA THR A 268 -11.59 2.47 6.18
C THR A 268 -11.64 2.55 7.69
N ALA A 269 -10.80 3.41 8.28
CA ALA A 269 -10.91 3.75 9.69
C ALA A 269 -12.22 4.47 10.00
N SER A 270 -12.87 4.13 11.11
CA SER A 270 -14.03 4.85 11.61
C SER A 270 -13.72 6.30 12.00
N GLY A 271 -14.75 7.14 12.08
CA GLY A 271 -14.63 8.53 12.52
C GLY A 271 -14.36 9.55 11.41
N ASN A 272 -14.68 9.22 10.17
CA ASN A 272 -14.61 10.11 9.01
C ASN A 272 -15.99 10.22 8.31
N PRO A 273 -17.02 10.80 9.00
CA PRO A 273 -18.42 10.76 8.55
C PRO A 273 -18.70 11.53 7.24
N GLU A 274 -17.99 12.63 6.98
CA GLU A 274 -18.18 13.43 5.76
C GLU A 274 -17.63 12.68 4.54
N THR A 275 -16.42 12.11 4.65
CA THR A 275 -15.80 11.28 3.62
C THR A 275 -16.66 10.05 3.35
N ARG A 276 -17.12 9.36 4.42
CA ARG A 276 -18.02 8.22 4.29
C ARG A 276 -19.28 8.57 3.52
N LYS A 277 -19.98 9.65 3.92
CA LYS A 277 -21.20 10.11 3.25
C LYS A 277 -20.98 10.45 1.77
N ALA A 278 -19.83 11.07 1.44
CA ALA A 278 -19.47 11.38 0.07
C ALA A 278 -19.23 10.10 -0.76
N LEU A 279 -18.57 9.10 -0.20
CA LEU A 279 -18.35 7.79 -0.83
C LEU A 279 -19.68 7.05 -1.06
N GLU A 280 -20.54 6.99 -0.04
CA GLU A 280 -21.87 6.33 -0.15
C GLU A 280 -22.75 7.01 -1.22
N LYS A 281 -22.63 8.32 -1.40
CA LYS A 281 -23.33 9.07 -2.47
C LYS A 281 -22.90 8.63 -3.88
N GLU A 282 -21.63 8.24 -4.03
CA GLU A 282 -21.07 7.67 -5.25
C GLU A 282 -21.25 6.15 -5.33
N ASN A 283 -22.16 5.57 -4.53
CA ASN A 283 -22.46 4.13 -4.45
C ASN A 283 -21.29 3.24 -4.00
N VAL A 284 -20.37 3.78 -3.21
CA VAL A 284 -19.27 3.02 -2.62
C VAL A 284 -19.75 2.37 -1.32
N GLU A 285 -19.59 1.07 -1.21
CA GLU A 285 -19.83 0.33 0.04
C GLU A 285 -18.63 0.53 1.00
N VAL A 286 -18.91 0.98 2.22
CA VAL A 286 -17.88 1.35 3.20
C VAL A 286 -17.93 0.42 4.40
N VAL A 287 -16.86 -0.33 4.62
CA VAL A 287 -16.62 -1.15 5.81
C VAL A 287 -15.76 -0.36 6.79
N GLU A 288 -16.33 0.09 7.90
CA GLU A 288 -15.60 0.85 8.93
C GLU A 288 -15.00 -0.09 9.98
N VAL A 289 -13.75 0.20 10.37
CA VAL A 289 -13.03 -0.51 11.42
C VAL A 289 -12.43 0.49 12.41
N GLU A 290 -12.57 0.23 13.71
CA GLU A 290 -11.91 1.03 14.75
C GLU A 290 -10.43 0.64 14.83
N VAL A 291 -9.53 1.61 14.58
CA VAL A 291 -8.08 1.44 14.57
C VAL A 291 -7.32 2.64 15.18
N ASP A 292 -7.96 3.37 16.09
CA ASP A 292 -7.43 4.60 16.68
C ASP A 292 -6.10 4.39 17.41
N GLU A 293 -5.92 3.25 18.06
CA GLU A 293 -4.66 2.94 18.75
C GLU A 293 -3.54 2.65 17.74
N LEU A 294 -3.84 1.88 16.68
CA LEU A 294 -2.91 1.58 15.61
C LEU A 294 -2.51 2.84 14.83
N MET A 295 -3.46 3.75 14.63
CA MET A 295 -3.21 5.02 13.93
C MET A 295 -2.24 5.95 14.65
N LYS A 296 -2.00 5.78 15.95
CA LYS A 296 -0.97 6.54 16.67
C LYS A 296 0.44 6.38 16.08
N GLY A 297 0.70 5.30 15.38
CA GLY A 297 1.94 5.07 14.64
C GLY A 297 2.07 5.87 13.34
N GLY A 298 1.03 6.59 12.92
CA GLY A 298 1.07 7.48 11.75
C GLY A 298 0.67 6.83 10.43
N GLY A 299 -0.22 5.83 10.45
CA GLY A 299 -0.80 5.18 9.28
C GLY A 299 -2.19 4.61 9.59
N SER A 300 -2.98 4.26 8.57
CA SER A 300 -4.31 3.68 8.70
C SER A 300 -4.40 2.34 7.96
N ILE A 301 -5.59 1.89 7.61
CA ILE A 301 -5.87 0.51 7.13
C ILE A 301 -5.02 0.14 5.90
N ARG A 302 -4.90 1.04 4.90
CA ARG A 302 -4.07 0.77 3.73
C ARG A 302 -2.61 0.53 4.11
N CYS A 303 -2.05 1.37 4.99
CA CYS A 303 -0.67 1.23 5.45
C CYS A 303 -0.40 -0.11 6.15
N MET A 304 -1.39 -0.68 6.85
CA MET A 304 -1.26 -1.92 7.61
C MET A 304 -1.36 -3.19 6.74
N THR A 305 -1.65 -3.05 5.45
CA THR A 305 -1.89 -4.17 4.54
C THR A 305 -0.95 -4.15 3.34
N MET A 306 -0.39 -5.31 2.98
CA MET A 306 0.32 -5.52 1.72
C MET A 306 -0.50 -6.46 0.83
N PRO A 307 -1.22 -5.95 -0.18
CA PRO A 307 -2.00 -6.78 -1.10
C PRO A 307 -1.07 -7.61 -1.98
N LEU A 308 -0.95 -8.91 -1.69
CA LEU A 308 -0.09 -9.81 -2.45
C LEU A 308 -0.75 -10.35 -3.71
N MET A 309 -2.08 -10.36 -3.75
CA MET A 309 -2.83 -10.84 -4.90
C MET A 309 -4.15 -10.07 -5.06
N ARG A 310 -4.36 -9.55 -6.25
CA ARG A 310 -5.62 -9.00 -6.71
C ARG A 310 -6.00 -9.66 -8.03
N ASP A 311 -7.30 -9.83 -8.27
CA ASP A 311 -7.75 -10.20 -9.60
C ASP A 311 -7.43 -9.07 -10.57
N ASP A 312 -6.98 -9.44 -11.77
CA ASP A 312 -6.95 -8.49 -12.88
C ASP A 312 -8.38 -8.03 -13.15
N LYS A 313 -8.56 -6.77 -13.53
CA LYS A 313 -9.84 -6.33 -14.06
C LYS A 313 -10.17 -7.21 -15.27
N GLN A 314 -11.34 -7.85 -15.26
CA GLN A 314 -11.88 -8.36 -16.49
C GLN A 314 -12.13 -7.16 -17.39
N GLU A 315 -11.42 -7.09 -18.52
CA GLU A 315 -11.77 -6.19 -19.60
C GLU A 315 -13.14 -6.63 -20.10
N GLY A 316 -14.15 -5.83 -19.83
CA GLY A 316 -15.50 -5.95 -20.40
C GLY A 316 -16.52 -6.74 -19.56
N SER A 317 -17.27 -6.07 -18.77
CA SER A 317 -18.69 -6.36 -18.52
C SER A 317 -19.47 -5.08 -18.63
#